data_fcfaa53f9e8bf517ea090ce21f41ecba
#
_entry.id   fcfaa53f9e8bf517ea090ce21f41ecba
#
_cell.length_a   1.000
_cell.length_b   1.000
_cell.length_c   1.000
_cell.angle_alpha   90.00
_cell.angle_beta   90.00
_cell.angle_gamma   90.00
#
_symmetry.space_group_name_H-M   'P 1'
#
loop_
_entity.id
_entity.type
_entity.pdbx_description
1 polymer ?
#
loop_
_entity_poly.entity_id
_entity_poly.type
_entity_poly.pdbx_seq_one_letter_code
_entity_poly.pdbx_strand_id
1 'polypeptide(L)'
;NDQVERAVTDEPIIEPTRRPGDPTVPGVVALVPAPFAYHRAARHLKGLADEVRDRRVDFFHLCQPSEAPVPWTLAGPALGAPAAVLALEKLIVLGARRILVLGPCGSLATEAPIGAVVVPTEAVSEEGTSRLYGAEADRPLTVAGPALQGLEAALAEAGIPHQRGRVWTTDAPYRETRRKVQEFQAQGIVGVEMELAACLAAGAFRGVTVAGLFVVSDELFALQWVKGFDNPGFVDAFRQVVEALPALLGSLAA
;
A
#
# COMPACT_ATOMS: atom_id res chain seq x y z
N ASN A 1 -14.50 -39.03 32.67
CA ASN A 1 -13.48 -38.37 31.83
C ASN A 1 -14.18 -37.94 30.54
N ASP A 2 -14.97 -36.89 30.57
CA ASP A 2 -15.50 -36.23 29.38
C ASP A 2 -14.43 -35.23 28.91
N GLN A 3 -13.48 -35.72 28.13
CA GLN A 3 -12.77 -34.85 27.20
C GLN A 3 -13.76 -34.55 26.07
N VAL A 4 -14.41 -33.40 26.14
CA VAL A 4 -15.11 -32.83 25.01
C VAL A 4 -14.04 -32.61 23.93
N GLU A 5 -14.02 -33.48 22.91
CA GLU A 5 -13.28 -33.21 21.67
C GLU A 5 -13.80 -31.86 21.13
N ARG A 6 -13.07 -30.79 21.41
CA ARG A 6 -13.33 -29.52 20.73
C ARG A 6 -13.10 -29.75 19.25
N ALA A 7 -14.15 -29.63 18.46
CA ALA A 7 -14.01 -29.64 17.01
C ALA A 7 -12.89 -28.65 16.62
N VAL A 8 -11.96 -29.11 15.80
CA VAL A 8 -10.92 -28.22 15.23
C VAL A 8 -11.65 -27.27 14.28
N THR A 9 -11.63 -25.98 14.61
CA THR A 9 -12.26 -24.92 13.80
C THR A 9 -11.16 -24.12 13.08
N ASP A 10 -11.54 -23.46 11.97
CA ASP A 10 -10.64 -22.55 11.26
C ASP A 10 -10.51 -21.18 11.95
N GLU A 11 -10.96 -21.05 13.20
CA GLU A 11 -10.81 -19.84 13.99
C GLU A 11 -9.35 -19.61 14.36
N PRO A 12 -8.82 -18.37 14.14
CA PRO A 12 -7.45 -18.07 14.48
C PRO A 12 -7.25 -18.09 16.01
N ILE A 13 -6.14 -18.68 16.44
CA ILE A 13 -5.75 -18.70 17.86
C ILE A 13 -5.13 -17.35 18.27
N ILE A 14 -4.49 -16.67 17.32
CA ILE A 14 -3.80 -15.39 17.52
C ILE A 14 -4.61 -14.29 16.81
N GLU A 15 -5.11 -13.34 17.61
CA GLU A 15 -5.80 -12.16 17.11
C GLU A 15 -5.00 -10.89 17.39
N PRO A 16 -4.99 -9.92 16.46
CA PRO A 16 -4.36 -8.64 16.74
C PRO A 16 -5.11 -7.92 17.86
N THR A 17 -4.40 -7.40 18.84
CA THR A 17 -4.99 -6.78 20.03
C THR A 17 -4.51 -5.34 20.21
N ARG A 18 -5.37 -4.53 20.84
CA ARG A 18 -5.01 -3.20 21.35
C ARG A 18 -4.39 -3.33 22.73
N ARG A 19 -3.22 -2.73 22.94
CA ARG A 19 -2.55 -2.68 24.24
C ARG A 19 -2.89 -1.39 24.99
N PRO A 20 -2.79 -1.38 26.33
CA PRO A 20 -2.86 -0.13 27.09
C PRO A 20 -1.81 0.87 26.58
N GLY A 21 -2.24 2.10 26.28
CA GLY A 21 -1.35 3.14 25.74
C GLY A 21 -1.21 3.16 24.21
N ASP A 22 -1.74 2.19 23.48
CA ASP A 22 -1.79 2.27 22.03
C ASP A 22 -2.63 3.48 21.58
N PRO A 23 -2.18 4.22 20.54
CA PRO A 23 -2.91 5.37 20.03
C PRO A 23 -4.22 4.96 19.35
N THR A 24 -5.16 5.88 19.28
CA THR A 24 -6.28 5.75 18.33
C THR A 24 -5.83 6.25 16.98
N VAL A 25 -6.16 5.49 15.95
CA VAL A 25 -5.92 5.84 14.55
C VAL A 25 -7.24 6.32 13.96
N PRO A 26 -7.28 7.46 13.26
CA PRO A 26 -8.44 7.87 12.47
C PRO A 26 -8.80 6.79 11.45
N GLY A 27 -10.06 6.79 11.00
CA GLY A 27 -10.55 5.78 10.06
C GLY A 27 -9.78 5.65 8.75
N VAL A 28 -8.95 6.64 8.40
CA VAL A 28 -8.20 6.69 7.13
C VAL A 28 -6.69 6.72 7.37
N VAL A 29 -5.95 5.85 6.69
CA VAL A 29 -4.50 5.66 6.86
C VAL A 29 -3.80 5.56 5.50
N ALA A 30 -2.65 6.24 5.37
CA ALA A 30 -1.66 5.94 4.34
C ALA A 30 -0.61 4.97 4.92
N LEU A 31 -0.58 3.74 4.43
CA LEU A 31 0.47 2.76 4.75
C LEU A 31 1.57 2.87 3.69
N VAL A 32 2.78 3.22 4.13
CA VAL A 32 3.97 3.35 3.25
C VAL A 32 4.98 2.27 3.64
N PRO A 33 4.96 1.11 2.95
CA PRO A 33 5.78 -0.03 3.34
C PRO A 33 7.28 0.17 3.18
N ALA A 34 7.71 0.74 2.05
CA ALA A 34 9.12 0.90 1.72
C ALA A 34 9.82 1.89 2.68
N PRO A 35 10.92 1.49 3.39
CA PRO A 35 11.54 2.33 4.41
C PRO A 35 11.98 3.70 3.92
N PHE A 36 12.66 3.78 2.76
CA PHE A 36 13.14 5.05 2.22
C PHE A 36 11.96 5.99 1.84
N ALA A 37 10.87 5.43 1.28
CA ALA A 37 9.67 6.17 0.92
C ALA A 37 8.94 6.67 2.17
N TYR A 38 8.79 5.83 3.20
CA TYR A 38 8.22 6.22 4.49
C TYR A 38 8.99 7.38 5.13
N HIS A 39 10.33 7.26 5.24
CA HIS A 39 11.14 8.31 5.85
C HIS A 39 11.13 9.62 5.06
N ARG A 40 11.05 9.54 3.72
CA ARG A 40 10.90 10.72 2.85
C ARG A 40 9.54 11.38 3.08
N ALA A 41 8.44 10.61 3.08
CA ALA A 41 7.09 11.10 3.34
C ALA A 41 6.96 11.71 4.74
N ALA A 42 7.43 11.01 5.77
CA ALA A 42 7.36 11.49 7.16
C ALA A 42 8.17 12.77 7.38
N ARG A 43 9.35 12.89 6.76
CA ARG A 43 10.17 14.11 6.81
C ARG A 43 9.45 15.28 6.14
N HIS A 44 8.89 15.04 4.97
CA HIS A 44 8.17 16.09 4.23
C HIS A 44 6.95 16.56 5.01
N LEU A 45 6.16 15.63 5.54
CA LEU A 45 5.01 15.91 6.39
C LEU A 45 5.35 16.77 7.62
N LYS A 46 6.47 16.45 8.30
CA LYS A 46 6.98 17.24 9.44
C LYS A 46 7.41 18.66 9.05
N GLY A 47 7.71 18.89 7.79
CA GLY A 47 8.02 20.23 7.27
C GLY A 47 6.78 21.03 6.87
N LEU A 48 5.63 20.39 6.69
CA LEU A 48 4.38 21.03 6.26
C LEU A 48 3.41 21.32 7.41
N ALA A 49 3.46 20.54 8.48
CA ALA A 49 2.54 20.65 9.61
C ALA A 49 3.26 21.24 10.83
N ASP A 50 2.57 22.15 11.55
CA ASP A 50 3.10 22.79 12.76
C ASP A 50 3.41 21.78 13.87
N GLU A 51 2.60 20.74 13.98
CA GLU A 51 2.79 19.65 14.94
C GLU A 51 2.48 18.28 14.30
N VAL A 52 3.42 17.34 14.39
CA VAL A 52 3.23 15.95 13.99
C VAL A 52 3.54 15.04 15.15
N ARG A 53 2.56 14.26 15.59
CA ARG A 53 2.76 13.23 16.61
C ARG A 53 3.38 12.00 15.96
N ASP A 54 4.62 11.68 16.31
CA ASP A 54 5.35 10.52 15.85
C ASP A 54 5.41 9.48 16.98
N ARG A 55 4.85 8.30 16.75
CA ARG A 55 4.81 7.21 17.74
C ARG A 55 5.20 5.90 17.09
N ARG A 56 6.05 5.14 17.78
CA ARG A 56 6.32 3.74 17.40
C ARG A 56 5.22 2.84 17.96
N VAL A 57 4.71 1.97 17.10
CA VAL A 57 3.76 0.90 17.45
C VAL A 57 4.33 -0.40 16.92
N ASP A 58 4.60 -1.35 17.81
CA ASP A 58 5.27 -2.61 17.47
C ASP A 58 6.58 -2.39 16.70
N PHE A 59 6.61 -2.70 15.40
CA PHE A 59 7.80 -2.56 14.54
C PHE A 59 7.71 -1.39 13.54
N PHE A 60 6.59 -0.66 13.49
CA PHE A 60 6.37 0.47 12.57
C PHE A 60 6.06 1.76 13.33
N HIS A 61 5.99 2.87 12.62
CA HIS A 61 5.71 4.19 13.15
C HIS A 61 4.38 4.73 12.65
N LEU A 62 3.77 5.61 13.44
CA LEU A 62 2.60 6.40 13.11
C LEU A 62 2.96 7.88 13.18
N CYS A 63 2.79 8.59 12.08
CA CYS A 63 2.86 10.06 12.04
C CYS A 63 1.45 10.61 11.85
N GLN A 64 0.99 11.43 12.81
CA GLN A 64 -0.33 12.02 12.82
C GLN A 64 -0.22 13.54 12.88
N PRO A 65 -0.59 14.28 11.81
CA PRO A 65 -0.71 15.73 11.86
C PRO A 65 -1.80 16.13 12.87
N SER A 66 -1.52 17.13 13.73
CA SER A 66 -2.48 17.59 14.75
C SER A 66 -3.60 18.44 14.16
N GLU A 67 -3.35 19.13 13.04
CA GLU A 67 -4.25 20.10 12.41
C GLU A 67 -4.59 19.72 10.96
N ALA A 68 -5.21 18.56 10.77
CA ALA A 68 -5.73 18.19 9.45
C ALA A 68 -7.26 18.36 9.43
N PRO A 69 -7.86 18.94 8.35
CA PRO A 69 -9.31 19.08 8.20
C PRO A 69 -10.05 17.75 8.34
N VAL A 70 -9.44 16.68 7.82
CA VAL A 70 -9.84 15.30 8.05
C VAL A 70 -8.69 14.60 8.75
N PRO A 71 -8.88 14.07 9.97
CA PRO A 71 -7.83 13.34 10.66
C PRO A 71 -7.37 12.12 9.87
N TRP A 72 -6.07 11.95 9.71
CA TRP A 72 -5.47 10.81 9.02
C TRP A 72 -4.13 10.41 9.65
N THR A 73 -3.60 9.29 9.26
CA THR A 73 -2.32 8.77 9.76
C THR A 73 -1.44 8.29 8.62
N LEU A 74 -0.16 8.67 8.65
CA LEU A 74 0.89 8.01 7.89
C LEU A 74 1.46 6.88 8.73
N ALA A 75 1.48 5.66 8.22
CA ALA A 75 2.00 4.47 8.89
C ALA A 75 3.13 3.82 8.07
N GLY A 76 4.11 3.22 8.73
CA GLY A 76 5.22 2.50 8.12
C GLY A 76 6.52 2.64 8.92
N PRO A 77 7.63 2.09 8.44
CA PRO A 77 7.73 1.17 7.29
C PRO A 77 7.25 -0.25 7.63
N ALA A 78 6.88 -1.02 6.61
CA ALA A 78 6.44 -2.41 6.75
C ALA A 78 6.67 -3.18 5.43
N LEU A 79 7.92 -3.31 5.02
CA LEU A 79 8.33 -3.83 3.70
C LEU A 79 7.98 -5.31 3.53
N GLY A 80 7.33 -5.61 2.41
CA GLY A 80 6.93 -6.95 1.98
C GLY A 80 5.58 -7.39 2.54
N ALA A 81 4.91 -8.29 1.84
CA ALA A 81 3.55 -8.71 2.10
C ALA A 81 3.28 -9.13 3.57
N PRO A 82 4.10 -9.98 4.23
CA PRO A 82 3.85 -10.36 5.62
C PRO A 82 3.93 -9.17 6.59
N ALA A 83 4.91 -8.29 6.42
CA ALA A 83 5.08 -7.14 7.31
C ALA A 83 3.96 -6.10 7.11
N ALA A 84 3.59 -5.84 5.85
CA ALA A 84 2.50 -4.92 5.51
C ALA A 84 1.17 -5.40 6.08
N VAL A 85 0.88 -6.70 5.99
CA VAL A 85 -0.34 -7.28 6.56
C VAL A 85 -0.34 -7.25 8.09
N LEU A 86 0.78 -7.55 8.76
CA LEU A 86 0.89 -7.38 10.21
C LEU A 86 0.63 -5.94 10.66
N ALA A 87 1.17 -4.95 9.92
CA ALA A 87 0.90 -3.54 10.18
C ALA A 87 -0.57 -3.19 9.93
N LEU A 88 -1.15 -3.65 8.81
CA LEU A 88 -2.55 -3.45 8.44
C LEU A 88 -3.50 -4.00 9.52
N GLU A 89 -3.29 -5.22 9.95
CA GLU A 89 -4.08 -5.86 11.03
C GLU A 89 -4.03 -5.02 12.32
N LYS A 90 -2.84 -4.57 12.71
CA LYS A 90 -2.69 -3.69 13.87
C LYS A 90 -3.40 -2.36 13.67
N LEU A 91 -3.28 -1.73 12.50
CA LEU A 91 -3.96 -0.48 12.17
C LEU A 91 -5.49 -0.61 12.24
N ILE A 92 -6.05 -1.73 11.79
CA ILE A 92 -7.49 -2.03 11.88
C ILE A 92 -7.96 -2.05 13.34
N VAL A 93 -7.22 -2.73 14.21
CA VAL A 93 -7.53 -2.78 15.66
C VAL A 93 -7.41 -1.41 16.31
N LEU A 94 -6.50 -0.56 15.83
CA LEU A 94 -6.35 0.81 16.30
C LEU A 94 -7.43 1.77 15.77
N GLY A 95 -8.22 1.37 14.78
CA GLY A 95 -9.37 2.13 14.27
C GLY A 95 -9.41 2.35 12.76
N ALA A 96 -8.39 1.94 11.99
CA ALA A 96 -8.39 2.10 10.53
C ALA A 96 -9.55 1.33 9.88
N ARG A 97 -10.15 1.93 8.85
CA ARG A 97 -11.22 1.36 8.03
C ARG A 97 -10.97 1.50 6.55
N ARG A 98 -10.14 2.44 6.16
CA ARG A 98 -9.73 2.72 4.78
C ARG A 98 -8.23 2.93 4.74
N ILE A 99 -7.55 2.17 3.93
CA ILE A 99 -6.09 2.13 3.90
C ILE A 99 -5.62 2.36 2.46
N LEU A 100 -4.80 3.40 2.27
CA LEU A 100 -4.07 3.64 1.04
C LEU A 100 -2.67 3.05 1.18
N VAL A 101 -2.35 2.02 0.41
CA VAL A 101 -0.97 1.51 0.28
C VAL A 101 -0.26 2.41 -0.72
N LEU A 102 0.70 3.20 -0.22
CA LEU A 102 1.47 4.15 -1.01
C LEU A 102 2.94 3.73 -1.05
N GLY A 103 3.50 3.61 -2.23
CA GLY A 103 4.90 3.21 -2.35
C GLY A 103 5.53 3.45 -3.71
N PRO A 104 6.79 3.05 -3.86
CA PRO A 104 7.44 2.90 -5.15
C PRO A 104 6.97 1.62 -5.84
N CYS A 105 7.08 1.58 -7.17
CA CYS A 105 6.98 0.35 -7.96
C CYS A 105 8.00 0.35 -9.12
N GLY A 106 8.40 -0.83 -9.55
CA GLY A 106 9.15 -1.01 -10.78
C GLY A 106 8.20 -1.02 -11.98
N SER A 107 8.55 -0.34 -13.08
CA SER A 107 7.73 -0.30 -14.29
C SER A 107 7.98 -1.49 -15.21
N LEU A 108 6.89 -2.10 -15.71
CA LEU A 108 6.90 -3.11 -16.76
C LEU A 108 6.41 -2.56 -18.11
N ALA A 109 6.04 -1.28 -18.18
CA ALA A 109 5.39 -0.69 -19.35
C ALA A 109 6.08 0.62 -19.78
N THR A 110 6.28 0.81 -21.06
CA THR A 110 6.97 2.01 -21.61
C THR A 110 6.18 3.30 -21.36
N GLU A 111 4.87 3.21 -21.22
CA GLU A 111 3.97 4.32 -20.91
C GLU A 111 4.02 4.75 -19.44
N ALA A 112 4.69 3.96 -18.58
CA ALA A 112 4.88 4.25 -17.17
C ALA A 112 6.38 4.47 -16.83
N PRO A 113 7.03 5.52 -17.33
CA PRO A 113 8.44 5.78 -17.04
C PRO A 113 8.65 6.19 -15.57
N ILE A 114 9.92 6.26 -15.14
CA ILE A 114 10.29 6.76 -13.81
C ILE A 114 9.61 8.10 -13.53
N GLY A 115 8.92 8.19 -12.39
CA GLY A 115 8.11 9.32 -11.95
C GLY A 115 6.64 9.25 -12.38
N ALA A 116 6.23 8.29 -13.21
CA ALA A 116 4.81 8.08 -13.50
C ALA A 116 4.06 7.67 -12.24
N VAL A 117 2.82 8.16 -12.09
CA VAL A 117 1.93 7.77 -11.01
C VAL A 117 0.97 6.71 -11.50
N VAL A 118 0.90 5.58 -10.81
CA VAL A 118 0.07 4.43 -11.14
C VAL A 118 -1.01 4.23 -10.08
N VAL A 119 -2.27 4.17 -10.52
CA VAL A 119 -3.43 3.80 -9.70
C VAL A 119 -3.81 2.37 -10.05
N PRO A 120 -3.51 1.40 -9.17
CA PRO A 120 -3.83 0.00 -9.43
C PRO A 120 -5.33 -0.25 -9.48
N THR A 121 -5.77 -0.94 -10.54
CA THR A 121 -7.14 -1.48 -10.63
C THR A 121 -7.23 -2.87 -10.04
N GLU A 122 -6.16 -3.64 -10.21
CA GLU A 122 -6.02 -5.02 -9.75
C GLU A 122 -4.57 -5.30 -9.35
N ALA A 123 -4.40 -6.25 -8.43
CA ALA A 123 -3.11 -6.82 -8.07
C ALA A 123 -3.07 -8.33 -8.35
N VAL A 124 -2.05 -8.78 -9.07
CA VAL A 124 -1.76 -10.19 -9.30
C VAL A 124 -0.76 -10.66 -8.26
N SER A 125 -1.16 -11.64 -7.46
CA SER A 125 -0.33 -12.16 -6.38
C SER A 125 0.66 -13.21 -6.88
N GLU A 126 1.94 -13.01 -6.59
CA GLU A 126 2.98 -14.04 -6.62
C GLU A 126 3.61 -14.23 -5.21
N GLU A 127 3.09 -13.51 -4.23
CA GLU A 127 3.50 -13.61 -2.83
C GLU A 127 2.68 -14.70 -2.08
N GLY A 128 3.11 -15.05 -0.87
CA GLY A 128 2.52 -16.15 -0.12
C GLY A 128 1.40 -15.77 0.85
N THR A 129 1.29 -14.50 1.24
CA THR A 129 0.43 -14.04 2.35
C THR A 129 -1.05 -13.98 1.97
N SER A 130 -1.37 -13.49 0.78
CA SER A 130 -2.76 -13.30 0.32
C SER A 130 -3.58 -14.60 0.36
N ARG A 131 -2.95 -15.73 0.06
CA ARG A 131 -3.61 -17.05 0.08
C ARG A 131 -4.13 -17.44 1.46
N LEU A 132 -3.42 -17.02 2.52
CA LEU A 132 -3.81 -17.25 3.91
C LEU A 132 -5.02 -16.40 4.33
N TYR A 133 -5.35 -15.36 3.55
CA TYR A 133 -6.52 -14.51 3.69
C TYR A 133 -7.62 -14.83 2.66
N GLY A 134 -7.57 -16.02 2.07
CA GLY A 134 -8.63 -16.54 1.19
C GLY A 134 -8.52 -16.09 -0.28
N ALA A 135 -7.39 -15.51 -0.71
CA ALA A 135 -7.19 -15.23 -2.13
C ALA A 135 -7.06 -16.53 -2.92
N GLU A 136 -7.84 -16.63 -4.01
CA GLU A 136 -7.78 -17.75 -4.93
C GLU A 136 -6.51 -17.68 -5.79
N ALA A 137 -5.91 -18.82 -6.08
CA ALA A 137 -4.80 -18.90 -7.02
C ALA A 137 -5.25 -18.39 -8.40
N ASP A 138 -4.37 -17.69 -9.08
CA ASP A 138 -4.55 -17.20 -10.45
C ASP A 138 -5.71 -16.19 -10.66
N ARG A 139 -6.36 -15.73 -9.57
CA ARG A 139 -7.37 -14.69 -9.63
C ARG A 139 -6.83 -13.37 -9.11
N PRO A 140 -6.82 -12.30 -9.92
CA PRO A 140 -6.41 -10.97 -9.46
C PRO A 140 -7.31 -10.44 -8.35
N LEU A 141 -6.72 -9.70 -7.41
CA LEU A 141 -7.45 -8.98 -6.37
C LEU A 141 -7.80 -7.59 -6.88
N THR A 142 -9.06 -7.22 -6.81
CA THR A 142 -9.60 -5.99 -7.38
C THR A 142 -9.71 -4.89 -6.33
N VAL A 143 -9.32 -3.67 -6.69
CA VAL A 143 -9.56 -2.47 -5.87
C VAL A 143 -11.03 -2.06 -5.99
N ALA A 144 -11.67 -1.72 -4.88
CA ALA A 144 -13.08 -1.32 -4.86
C ALA A 144 -13.33 -0.07 -5.75
N GLY A 145 -14.35 -0.15 -6.61
CA GLY A 145 -14.66 0.88 -7.60
C GLY A 145 -14.84 2.30 -7.02
N PRO A 146 -15.59 2.49 -5.93
CA PRO A 146 -15.72 3.81 -5.29
C PRO A 146 -14.39 4.39 -4.79
N ALA A 147 -13.53 3.56 -4.17
CA ALA A 147 -12.21 3.99 -3.71
C ALA A 147 -11.31 4.39 -4.88
N LEU A 148 -11.35 3.64 -5.98
CA LEU A 148 -10.61 3.94 -7.20
C LEU A 148 -11.04 5.28 -7.80
N GLN A 149 -12.36 5.50 -7.97
CA GLN A 149 -12.92 6.72 -8.53
C GLN A 149 -12.60 7.96 -7.67
N GLY A 150 -12.75 7.83 -6.34
CA GLY A 150 -12.42 8.91 -5.41
C GLY A 150 -10.95 9.31 -5.48
N LEU A 151 -10.06 8.31 -5.51
CA LEU A 151 -8.61 8.54 -5.59
C LEU A 151 -8.21 9.26 -6.88
N GLU A 152 -8.77 8.84 -8.03
CA GLU A 152 -8.49 9.47 -9.32
C GLU A 152 -9.03 10.89 -9.41
N ALA A 153 -10.23 11.14 -8.89
CA ALA A 153 -10.79 12.48 -8.83
C ALA A 153 -9.89 13.41 -8.02
N ALA A 154 -9.43 12.97 -6.85
CA ALA A 154 -8.53 13.75 -6.00
C ALA A 154 -7.14 13.99 -6.64
N LEU A 155 -6.59 13.01 -7.36
CA LEU A 155 -5.35 13.18 -8.14
C LEU A 155 -5.54 14.21 -9.27
N ALA A 156 -6.66 14.15 -9.98
CA ALA A 156 -6.98 15.11 -11.03
C ALA A 156 -7.14 16.53 -10.49
N GLU A 157 -7.84 16.71 -9.35
CA GLU A 157 -7.96 18.00 -8.67
C GLU A 157 -6.62 18.55 -8.19
N ALA A 158 -5.71 17.68 -7.74
CA ALA A 158 -4.35 18.05 -7.38
C ALA A 158 -3.45 18.33 -8.59
N GLY A 159 -3.93 18.14 -9.82
CA GLY A 159 -3.15 18.30 -11.03
C GLY A 159 -2.05 17.26 -11.21
N ILE A 160 -2.18 16.09 -10.59
CA ILE A 160 -1.20 14.99 -10.66
C ILE A 160 -1.59 14.05 -11.81
N PRO A 161 -0.83 14.04 -12.92
CA PRO A 161 -1.04 13.07 -14.00
C PRO A 161 -0.86 11.65 -13.48
N HIS A 162 -1.79 10.78 -13.83
CA HIS A 162 -1.76 9.39 -13.39
C HIS A 162 -2.35 8.47 -14.46
N GLN A 163 -2.07 7.19 -14.32
CA GLN A 163 -2.65 6.16 -15.18
C GLN A 163 -3.15 4.98 -14.35
N ARG A 164 -4.19 4.33 -14.88
CA ARG A 164 -4.67 3.05 -14.34
C ARG A 164 -3.78 1.92 -14.84
N GLY A 165 -3.65 0.89 -14.02
CA GLY A 165 -2.99 -0.32 -14.46
C GLY A 165 -3.16 -1.47 -13.49
N ARG A 166 -2.83 -2.66 -13.97
CA ARG A 166 -2.70 -3.85 -13.12
C ARG A 166 -1.27 -3.91 -12.60
N VAL A 167 -1.10 -4.36 -11.35
CA VAL A 167 0.24 -4.53 -10.77
C VAL A 167 0.48 -5.99 -10.39
N TRP A 168 1.74 -6.36 -10.33
CA TRP A 168 2.22 -7.64 -9.84
C TRP A 168 2.83 -7.45 -8.46
N THR A 169 2.38 -8.23 -7.48
CA THR A 169 2.94 -8.25 -6.12
C THR A 169 3.85 -9.47 -5.96
N THR A 170 5.12 -9.23 -5.61
CA THR A 170 6.13 -10.30 -5.43
C THR A 170 6.85 -10.20 -4.08
N ASP A 171 7.19 -11.35 -3.48
CA ASP A 171 8.04 -11.43 -2.27
C ASP A 171 9.54 -11.32 -2.58
N ALA A 172 9.94 -11.43 -3.86
CA ALA A 172 11.32 -11.67 -4.23
C ALA A 172 11.78 -10.81 -5.43
N PRO A 173 12.07 -9.50 -5.23
CA PRO A 173 12.45 -8.61 -6.32
C PRO A 173 13.69 -9.09 -7.10
N TYR A 174 14.65 -9.72 -6.43
CA TYR A 174 15.81 -10.31 -7.13
C TYR A 174 15.47 -11.59 -7.93
N ARG A 175 14.20 -12.00 -7.97
CA ARG A 175 13.68 -13.08 -8.82
C ARG A 175 12.75 -12.60 -9.92
N GLU A 176 12.68 -11.29 -10.17
CA GLU A 176 12.05 -10.67 -11.32
C GLU A 176 12.87 -10.96 -12.57
N THR A 177 12.77 -12.18 -13.07
CA THR A 177 13.54 -12.65 -14.21
C THR A 177 13.00 -12.08 -15.52
N ARG A 178 13.84 -12.00 -16.57
CA ARG A 178 13.41 -11.57 -17.92
C ARG A 178 12.16 -12.31 -18.38
N ARG A 179 12.09 -13.63 -18.18
CA ARG A 179 10.93 -14.45 -18.53
C ARG A 179 9.66 -13.97 -17.80
N LYS A 180 9.73 -13.77 -16.47
CA LYS A 180 8.59 -13.29 -15.68
C LYS A 180 8.14 -11.89 -16.12
N VAL A 181 9.08 -10.97 -16.32
CA VAL A 181 8.76 -9.62 -16.82
C VAL A 181 7.99 -9.72 -18.15
N GLN A 182 8.45 -10.52 -19.11
CA GLN A 182 7.77 -10.72 -20.38
C GLN A 182 6.38 -11.38 -20.21
N GLU A 183 6.25 -12.36 -19.32
CA GLU A 183 4.97 -13.02 -19.03
C GLU A 183 3.95 -12.04 -18.43
N PHE A 184 4.37 -11.17 -17.52
CA PHE A 184 3.50 -10.15 -16.93
C PHE A 184 3.21 -8.98 -17.88
N GLN A 185 4.17 -8.56 -18.71
CA GLN A 185 3.95 -7.61 -19.79
C GLN A 185 2.87 -8.10 -20.76
N ALA A 186 2.93 -9.38 -21.17
CA ALA A 186 1.92 -9.99 -22.04
C ALA A 186 0.52 -10.03 -21.42
N GLN A 187 0.42 -9.97 -20.10
CA GLN A 187 -0.83 -9.87 -19.36
C GLN A 187 -1.31 -8.42 -19.14
N GLY A 188 -0.58 -7.42 -19.64
CA GLY A 188 -0.92 -6.01 -19.44
C GLY A 188 -0.61 -5.48 -18.04
N ILE A 189 0.32 -6.10 -17.31
CA ILE A 189 0.79 -5.61 -16.01
C ILE A 189 1.72 -4.42 -16.26
N VAL A 190 1.45 -3.29 -15.59
CA VAL A 190 2.20 -2.04 -15.77
C VAL A 190 3.28 -1.82 -14.71
N GLY A 191 3.15 -2.44 -13.54
CA GLY A 191 4.10 -2.24 -12.45
C GLY A 191 4.26 -3.48 -11.56
N VAL A 192 5.36 -3.54 -10.82
CA VAL A 192 5.67 -4.57 -9.83
C VAL A 192 5.98 -3.91 -8.48
N GLU A 193 5.42 -4.46 -7.42
CA GLU A 193 5.59 -4.01 -6.04
C GLU A 193 5.53 -5.23 -5.09
N MET A 194 5.49 -5.03 -3.77
CA MET A 194 5.70 -6.13 -2.83
C MET A 194 4.56 -6.35 -1.81
N GLU A 195 3.43 -5.59 -1.87
CA GLU A 195 2.47 -5.58 -0.75
C GLU A 195 0.99 -5.58 -1.12
N LEU A 196 0.60 -4.99 -2.25
CA LEU A 196 -0.80 -4.63 -2.50
C LEU A 196 -1.74 -5.83 -2.54
N ALA A 197 -1.36 -6.92 -3.20
CA ALA A 197 -2.20 -8.11 -3.27
C ALA A 197 -2.53 -8.64 -1.87
N ALA A 198 -1.52 -8.76 -1.01
CA ALA A 198 -1.71 -9.23 0.37
C ALA A 198 -2.56 -8.25 1.19
N CYS A 199 -2.36 -6.93 1.04
CA CYS A 199 -3.15 -5.92 1.71
C CYS A 199 -4.62 -5.93 1.24
N LEU A 200 -4.89 -6.14 -0.05
CA LEU A 200 -6.25 -6.28 -0.59
C LEU A 200 -6.94 -7.52 -0.04
N ALA A 201 -6.25 -8.67 0.00
CA ALA A 201 -6.79 -9.90 0.55
C ALA A 201 -7.14 -9.76 2.05
N ALA A 202 -6.19 -9.26 2.85
CA ALA A 202 -6.39 -9.03 4.27
C ALA A 202 -7.47 -7.97 4.54
N GLY A 203 -7.55 -6.91 3.73
CA GLY A 203 -8.58 -5.90 3.80
C GLY A 203 -9.98 -6.48 3.55
N ALA A 204 -10.13 -7.29 2.50
CA ALA A 204 -11.38 -7.99 2.19
C ALA A 204 -11.79 -8.94 3.32
N PHE A 205 -10.85 -9.72 3.85
CA PHE A 205 -11.08 -10.62 4.98
C PHE A 205 -11.57 -9.89 6.24
N ARG A 206 -11.03 -8.70 6.52
CA ARG A 206 -11.39 -7.86 7.69
C ARG A 206 -12.53 -6.87 7.41
N GLY A 207 -13.07 -6.81 6.21
CA GLY A 207 -14.16 -5.90 5.86
C GLY A 207 -13.73 -4.42 5.85
N VAL A 208 -12.49 -4.11 5.47
CA VAL A 208 -11.98 -2.76 5.33
C VAL A 208 -11.59 -2.46 3.89
N THR A 209 -11.68 -1.19 3.50
CA THR A 209 -11.30 -0.76 2.15
C THR A 209 -9.80 -0.58 2.05
N VAL A 210 -9.19 -1.18 1.02
CA VAL A 210 -7.79 -0.99 0.66
C VAL A 210 -7.71 -0.50 -0.78
N ALA A 211 -6.87 0.50 -1.02
CA ALA A 211 -6.51 0.98 -2.36
C ALA A 211 -4.98 1.10 -2.46
N GLY A 212 -4.46 1.14 -3.68
CA GLY A 212 -3.05 1.33 -3.96
C GLY A 212 -2.80 2.65 -4.68
N LEU A 213 -1.61 3.23 -4.48
CA LEU A 213 -1.08 4.34 -5.26
C LEU A 213 0.44 4.21 -5.31
N PHE A 214 0.98 4.12 -6.52
CA PHE A 214 2.41 3.92 -6.67
C PHE A 214 3.05 4.99 -7.55
N VAL A 215 4.32 5.31 -7.25
CA VAL A 215 5.16 6.14 -8.10
C VAL A 215 6.28 5.27 -8.65
N VAL A 216 6.47 5.30 -9.95
CA VAL A 216 7.51 4.48 -10.60
C VAL A 216 8.90 4.96 -10.17
N SER A 217 9.64 4.07 -9.51
CA SER A 217 10.99 4.31 -8.99
C SER A 217 12.10 3.75 -9.87
N ASP A 218 11.77 2.78 -10.70
CA ASP A 218 12.73 2.06 -11.55
C ASP A 218 12.01 1.36 -12.71
N GLU A 219 12.76 0.98 -13.74
CA GLU A 219 12.21 0.42 -14.96
C GLU A 219 12.81 -0.95 -15.26
N LEU A 220 11.93 -1.89 -15.67
CA LEU A 220 12.27 -3.24 -16.09
C LEU A 220 11.75 -3.56 -17.50
N PHE A 221 10.94 -2.68 -18.10
CA PHE A 221 10.24 -2.97 -19.37
C PHE A 221 11.19 -3.29 -20.54
N ALA A 222 12.41 -2.75 -20.51
CA ALA A 222 13.44 -3.05 -21.52
C ALA A 222 14.27 -4.31 -21.18
N LEU A 223 13.81 -5.12 -20.21
CA LEU A 223 14.50 -6.30 -19.67
C LEU A 223 15.90 -5.99 -19.09
N GLN A 224 16.07 -4.77 -18.64
CA GLN A 224 17.23 -4.26 -17.92
C GLN A 224 16.72 -3.45 -16.72
N TRP A 225 17.42 -3.55 -15.60
CA TRP A 225 17.06 -2.75 -14.43
C TRP A 225 17.65 -1.36 -14.50
N VAL A 226 16.80 -0.35 -14.73
CA VAL A 226 17.15 1.06 -14.70
C VAL A 226 16.69 1.65 -13.37
N LYS A 227 17.64 1.98 -12.50
CA LYS A 227 17.37 2.54 -11.17
C LYS A 227 17.04 4.02 -11.26
N GLY A 228 15.99 4.46 -10.56
CA GLY A 228 15.55 5.85 -10.54
C GLY A 228 15.16 6.38 -9.15
N PHE A 229 15.56 5.71 -8.05
CA PHE A 229 15.20 6.09 -6.68
C PHE A 229 15.62 7.52 -6.27
N ASP A 230 16.68 8.05 -6.91
CA ASP A 230 17.17 9.43 -6.73
C ASP A 230 16.94 10.29 -7.99
N ASN A 231 16.23 9.77 -9.00
CA ASN A 231 15.87 10.54 -10.18
C ASN A 231 14.93 11.68 -9.79
N PRO A 232 15.19 12.93 -10.26
CA PRO A 232 14.33 14.08 -9.95
C PRO A 232 12.86 13.85 -10.27
N GLY A 233 12.55 13.17 -11.38
CA GLY A 233 11.17 12.83 -11.76
C GLY A 233 10.45 11.99 -10.71
N PHE A 234 11.11 10.94 -10.18
CA PHE A 234 10.55 10.15 -9.08
C PHE A 234 10.42 10.96 -7.79
N VAL A 235 11.49 11.69 -7.43
CA VAL A 235 11.52 12.49 -6.19
C VAL A 235 10.41 13.53 -6.17
N ASP A 236 10.22 14.24 -7.28
CA ASP A 236 9.21 15.30 -7.42
C ASP A 236 7.80 14.73 -7.47
N ALA A 237 7.56 13.67 -8.24
CA ALA A 237 6.26 13.01 -8.30
C ALA A 237 5.85 12.43 -6.93
N PHE A 238 6.78 11.75 -6.24
CA PHE A 238 6.52 11.21 -4.90
C PHE A 238 6.23 12.33 -3.89
N ARG A 239 6.95 13.46 -3.96
CA ARG A 239 6.71 14.65 -3.14
C ARG A 239 5.29 15.21 -3.39
N GLN A 240 4.90 15.39 -4.65
CA GLN A 240 3.56 15.88 -5.02
C GLN A 240 2.44 14.97 -4.49
N VAL A 241 2.61 13.66 -4.60
CA VAL A 241 1.67 12.68 -4.03
C VAL A 241 1.59 12.81 -2.51
N VAL A 242 2.71 12.98 -1.80
CA VAL A 242 2.73 13.18 -0.34
C VAL A 242 2.05 14.49 0.06
N GLU A 243 2.24 15.56 -0.68
CA GLU A 243 1.56 16.86 -0.47
C GLU A 243 0.05 16.74 -0.66
N ALA A 244 -0.40 15.92 -1.60
CA ALA A 244 -1.82 15.68 -1.88
C ALA A 244 -2.47 14.66 -0.91
N LEU A 245 -1.72 13.98 -0.04
CA LEU A 245 -2.25 12.93 0.85
C LEU A 245 -3.51 13.32 1.63
N PRO A 246 -3.64 14.53 2.20
CA PRO A 246 -4.88 14.91 2.90
C PRO A 246 -6.12 14.81 2.01
N ALA A 247 -6.04 15.27 0.75
CA ALA A 247 -7.13 15.19 -0.22
C ALA A 247 -7.38 13.76 -0.69
N LEU A 248 -6.31 13.01 -1.02
CA LEU A 248 -6.36 11.62 -1.44
C LEU A 248 -7.00 10.71 -0.38
N LEU A 249 -6.64 10.91 0.89
CA LEU A 249 -7.21 10.16 2.00
C LEU A 249 -8.64 10.61 2.32
N GLY A 250 -8.94 11.92 2.15
CA GLY A 250 -10.29 12.46 2.24
C GLY A 250 -11.24 11.81 1.24
N SER A 251 -10.81 11.59 0.00
CA SER A 251 -11.61 10.94 -1.03
C SER A 251 -11.95 9.48 -0.73
N LEU A 252 -11.08 8.79 0.01
CA LEU A 252 -11.37 7.44 0.50
C LEU A 252 -12.37 7.45 1.67
N ALA A 253 -12.54 8.58 2.36
CA ALA A 253 -13.45 8.71 3.49
C ALA A 253 -14.92 8.93 3.07
N ALA A 254 -15.15 9.40 1.86
CA ALA A 254 -16.46 9.60 1.25
C ALA A 254 -17.05 8.26 0.76
#